data_7d50810cb4806c35396583e02837e9e2
#
_entry.id   7d50810cb4806c35396583e02837e9e2
#
_cell.length_a   1.000
_cell.length_b   1.000
_cell.length_c   1.000
_cell.angle_alpha   90.00
_cell.angle_beta   90.00
_cell.angle_gamma   90.00
#
_symmetry.space_group_name_H-M   'P 1'
#
loop_
_entity.id
_entity.type
_entity.pdbx_description
1 polymer ?
#
loop_
_entity_poly.entity_id
_entity_poly.type
_entity_poly.pdbx_seq_one_letter_code
_entity_poly.pdbx_strand_id
1 'polypeptide(L)'
;MTLKSEIFEQPSILNRLVVDQMKHIQEIARELGKQEFQYVFLAARGTSDNAGVYTEYLWGAFNRIPVMLATPSLFSIYKQPPLLNGALVMGISQSGQSPDIVSVLEEGKRQGRPTLAITNDLASPLAKTADFVIDIQAGQETAVAATKTYTAQLMAIAMLSTALQTNANKRKAQLEALKAIPEWMEQTLMLDDQIERVAQRYRYMQQCVVLGRGYNYATAFE
;
A
#
# COMPACT_ATOMS: atom_id res chain seq x y z
N MET A 1 23.00 -5.56 0.25
CA MET A 1 22.11 -5.62 -0.94
C MET A 1 22.28 -4.36 -1.74
N THR A 2 22.09 -4.40 -3.05
CA THR A 2 22.12 -3.23 -3.94
C THR A 2 20.68 -2.90 -4.36
N LEU A 3 20.42 -1.66 -4.80
CA LEU A 3 19.13 -1.28 -5.36
C LEU A 3 18.68 -2.26 -6.46
N LYS A 4 19.59 -2.63 -7.36
CA LYS A 4 19.30 -3.59 -8.45
C LYS A 4 18.89 -4.96 -7.90
N SER A 5 19.56 -5.49 -6.86
CA SER A 5 19.17 -6.78 -6.28
C SER A 5 17.77 -6.72 -5.64
N GLU A 6 17.42 -5.62 -4.99
CA GLU A 6 16.09 -5.43 -4.39
C GLU A 6 14.98 -5.28 -5.44
N ILE A 7 15.29 -4.65 -6.60
CA ILE A 7 14.37 -4.60 -7.74
C ILE A 7 14.07 -6.02 -8.25
N PHE A 8 15.09 -6.88 -8.36
CA PHE A 8 14.93 -8.25 -8.87
C PHE A 8 14.28 -9.22 -7.87
N GLU A 9 14.18 -8.86 -6.59
CA GLU A 9 13.45 -9.62 -5.59
C GLU A 9 11.92 -9.47 -5.69
N GLN A 10 11.42 -8.41 -6.34
CA GLN A 10 10.01 -8.04 -6.36
C GLN A 10 9.10 -9.18 -6.82
N PRO A 11 9.34 -9.91 -7.93
CA PRO A 11 8.43 -10.97 -8.38
C PRO A 11 8.25 -12.06 -7.32
N SER A 12 9.33 -12.49 -6.70
CA SER A 12 9.29 -13.54 -5.67
C SER A 12 8.56 -13.10 -4.41
N ILE A 13 8.72 -11.82 -4.01
CA ILE A 13 8.02 -11.22 -2.88
C ILE A 13 6.53 -11.15 -3.18
N LEU A 14 6.13 -10.66 -4.35
CA LEU A 14 4.71 -10.55 -4.71
C LEU A 14 4.04 -11.92 -4.82
N ASN A 15 4.74 -12.93 -5.35
CA ASN A 15 4.23 -14.30 -5.40
C ASN A 15 4.01 -14.85 -3.99
N ARG A 16 5.00 -14.70 -3.10
CA ARG A 16 4.90 -15.13 -1.70
C ARG A 16 3.74 -14.43 -0.99
N LEU A 17 3.58 -13.13 -1.18
CA LEU A 17 2.50 -12.36 -0.58
C LEU A 17 1.12 -12.90 -0.99
N VAL A 18 0.92 -13.19 -2.28
CA VAL A 18 -0.35 -13.77 -2.77
C VAL A 18 -0.59 -15.16 -2.18
N VAL A 19 0.44 -15.99 -2.08
CA VAL A 19 0.30 -17.36 -1.57
C VAL A 19 0.04 -17.37 -0.05
N ASP A 20 0.83 -16.61 0.70
CA ASP A 20 0.85 -16.70 2.16
C ASP A 20 -0.18 -15.82 2.83
N GLN A 21 -0.47 -14.63 2.27
CA GLN A 21 -1.30 -13.63 2.92
C GLN A 21 -2.76 -13.59 2.42
N MET A 22 -3.08 -14.18 1.26
CA MET A 22 -4.43 -14.06 0.69
C MET A 22 -5.52 -14.54 1.65
N LYS A 23 -5.31 -15.66 2.32
CA LYS A 23 -6.28 -16.21 3.29
C LYS A 23 -6.49 -15.26 4.46
N HIS A 24 -5.41 -14.75 5.04
CA HIS A 24 -5.46 -13.79 6.14
C HIS A 24 -6.16 -12.48 5.73
N ILE A 25 -5.85 -11.95 4.54
CA ILE A 25 -6.49 -10.75 4.00
C ILE A 25 -7.99 -10.99 3.75
N GLN A 26 -8.40 -12.18 3.32
CA GLN A 26 -9.81 -12.52 3.19
C GLN A 26 -10.53 -12.58 4.55
N GLU A 27 -9.85 -13.05 5.59
CA GLU A 27 -10.37 -13.01 6.96
C GLU A 27 -10.55 -11.57 7.46
N ILE A 28 -9.54 -10.70 7.23
CA ILE A 28 -9.64 -9.26 7.53
C ILE A 28 -10.81 -8.63 6.77
N ALA A 29 -10.94 -8.88 5.47
CA ALA A 29 -12.02 -8.34 4.65
C ALA A 29 -13.40 -8.77 5.15
N ARG A 30 -13.54 -10.01 5.62
CA ARG A 30 -14.78 -10.53 6.21
C ARG A 30 -15.12 -9.82 7.53
N GLU A 31 -14.13 -9.58 8.39
CA GLU A 31 -14.35 -8.86 9.65
C GLU A 31 -14.64 -7.38 9.41
N LEU A 32 -13.94 -6.74 8.46
CA LEU A 32 -14.23 -5.38 8.02
C LEU A 32 -15.64 -5.26 7.42
N GLY A 33 -16.11 -6.27 6.70
CA GLY A 33 -17.47 -6.32 6.15
C GLY A 33 -18.59 -6.33 7.22
N LYS A 34 -18.26 -6.63 8.48
CA LYS A 34 -19.18 -6.52 9.62
C LYS A 34 -19.18 -5.14 10.27
N GLN A 35 -18.21 -4.30 9.91
CA GLN A 35 -18.05 -2.94 10.42
C GLN A 35 -18.80 -1.97 9.52
N GLU A 36 -19.52 -1.04 10.12
CA GLU A 36 -20.18 0.04 9.37
C GLU A 36 -19.20 1.19 9.14
N PHE A 37 -18.43 1.15 8.05
CA PHE A 37 -17.62 2.30 7.63
C PHE A 37 -18.06 2.80 6.25
N GLN A 38 -17.96 4.09 6.03
CA GLN A 38 -18.42 4.79 4.83
C GLN A 38 -17.24 5.24 3.94
N TYR A 39 -16.06 5.42 4.53
CA TYR A 39 -14.85 5.86 3.85
C TYR A 39 -13.61 5.36 4.57
N VAL A 40 -12.48 5.45 3.91
CA VAL A 40 -11.16 5.20 4.52
C VAL A 40 -10.48 6.53 4.81
N PHE A 41 -9.96 6.68 6.03
CA PHE A 41 -9.06 7.75 6.41
C PHE A 41 -7.65 7.18 6.50
N LEU A 42 -6.81 7.48 5.50
CA LEU A 42 -5.54 6.82 5.27
C LEU A 42 -4.37 7.73 5.66
N ALA A 43 -3.54 7.26 6.57
CA ALA A 43 -2.31 7.92 6.99
C ALA A 43 -1.08 7.20 6.45
N ALA A 44 -0.20 7.95 5.78
CA ALA A 44 1.06 7.46 5.24
C ALA A 44 2.07 8.60 5.12
N ARG A 45 3.31 8.28 4.71
CA ARG A 45 4.37 9.24 4.43
C ARG A 45 5.29 8.75 3.32
N GLY A 46 5.83 9.69 2.52
CA GLY A 46 6.78 9.40 1.44
C GLY A 46 6.22 8.39 0.45
N THR A 47 7.01 7.39 0.08
CA THR A 47 6.62 6.29 -0.80
C THR A 47 5.30 5.61 -0.39
N SER A 48 5.06 5.43 0.90
CA SER A 48 3.80 4.86 1.38
C SER A 48 2.59 5.79 1.14
N ASP A 49 2.80 7.11 1.04
CA ASP A 49 1.75 8.07 0.69
C ASP A 49 1.34 7.92 -0.78
N ASN A 50 2.29 7.62 -1.67
CA ASN A 50 2.01 7.26 -3.06
C ASN A 50 1.17 5.98 -3.15
N ALA A 51 1.41 4.99 -2.28
CA ALA A 51 0.53 3.82 -2.15
C ALA A 51 -0.88 4.20 -1.64
N GLY A 52 -0.98 5.24 -0.81
CA GLY A 52 -2.25 5.85 -0.41
C GLY A 52 -3.01 6.45 -1.60
N VAL A 53 -2.34 7.21 -2.44
CA VAL A 53 -2.91 7.75 -3.70
C VAL A 53 -3.40 6.62 -4.62
N TYR A 54 -2.62 5.54 -4.75
CA TYR A 54 -3.08 4.35 -5.48
C TYR A 54 -4.36 3.76 -4.87
N THR A 55 -4.46 3.73 -3.55
CA THR A 55 -5.65 3.24 -2.83
C THR A 55 -6.88 4.06 -3.17
N GLU A 56 -6.78 5.40 -3.27
CA GLU A 56 -7.89 6.29 -3.66
C GLU A 56 -8.51 5.87 -5.00
N TYR A 57 -7.67 5.65 -6.01
CA TYR A 57 -8.15 5.23 -7.33
C TYR A 57 -8.71 3.79 -7.32
N LEU A 58 -7.99 2.86 -6.70
CA LEU A 58 -8.35 1.45 -6.74
C LEU A 58 -9.66 1.16 -5.99
N TRP A 59 -9.74 1.62 -4.74
CA TRP A 59 -10.91 1.35 -3.90
C TRP A 59 -12.12 2.17 -4.33
N GLY A 60 -11.90 3.39 -4.82
CA GLY A 60 -12.96 4.19 -5.44
C GLY A 60 -13.58 3.48 -6.65
N ALA A 61 -12.75 2.95 -7.55
CA ALA A 61 -13.20 2.30 -8.78
C ALA A 61 -13.80 0.91 -8.55
N PHE A 62 -13.19 0.08 -7.72
CA PHE A 62 -13.57 -1.33 -7.57
C PHE A 62 -14.52 -1.59 -6.41
N ASN A 63 -14.37 -0.87 -5.31
CA ASN A 63 -15.14 -1.09 -4.09
C ASN A 63 -16.19 0.00 -3.85
N ARG A 64 -16.13 1.12 -4.56
CA ARG A 64 -16.96 2.32 -4.34
C ARG A 64 -16.81 2.90 -2.95
N ILE A 65 -15.64 2.74 -2.36
CA ILE A 65 -15.29 3.26 -1.04
C ILE A 65 -14.40 4.49 -1.24
N PRO A 66 -14.84 5.68 -0.83
CA PRO A 66 -13.99 6.88 -0.86
C PRO A 66 -12.79 6.69 0.07
N VAL A 67 -11.63 7.15 -0.37
CA VAL A 67 -10.41 7.20 0.45
C VAL A 67 -9.99 8.66 0.58
N MET A 68 -9.62 9.06 1.77
CA MET A 68 -9.15 10.41 2.09
C MET A 68 -7.79 10.31 2.75
N LEU A 69 -6.78 10.95 2.18
CA LEU A 69 -5.46 11.02 2.79
C LEU A 69 -5.50 11.90 4.03
N ALA A 70 -4.93 11.40 5.11
CA ALA A 70 -4.87 12.09 6.40
C ALA A 70 -3.85 13.24 6.36
N THR A 71 -4.04 14.19 7.27
CA THR A 71 -3.06 15.22 7.61
C THR A 71 -2.48 14.94 8.99
N PRO A 72 -1.46 14.06 9.12
CA PRO A 72 -1.00 13.54 10.41
C PRO A 72 -0.54 14.61 11.40
N SER A 73 -0.10 15.79 10.92
CA SER A 73 0.27 16.92 11.78
C SER A 73 -0.87 17.44 12.66
N LEU A 74 -2.13 17.28 12.22
CA LEU A 74 -3.29 17.61 13.06
C LEU A 74 -3.34 16.76 14.33
N PHE A 75 -2.84 15.55 14.27
CA PHE A 75 -2.82 14.59 15.38
C PHE A 75 -1.56 14.76 16.23
N SER A 76 -0.39 14.83 15.61
CA SER A 76 0.90 14.81 16.30
C SER A 76 1.35 16.18 16.79
N ILE A 77 1.15 17.26 16.02
CA ILE A 77 1.64 18.61 16.31
C ILE A 77 0.53 19.49 16.88
N TYR A 78 -0.55 19.67 16.13
CA TYR A 78 -1.63 20.60 16.51
C TYR A 78 -2.54 20.07 17.62
N LYS A 79 -2.54 18.74 17.86
CA LYS A 79 -3.41 18.08 18.86
C LYS A 79 -4.90 18.41 18.69
N GLN A 80 -5.32 18.62 17.46
CA GLN A 80 -6.71 18.92 17.05
C GLN A 80 -7.17 17.93 15.99
N PRO A 81 -7.31 16.64 16.32
CA PRO A 81 -7.73 15.63 15.37
C PRO A 81 -9.18 15.86 14.92
N PRO A 82 -9.52 15.60 13.66
CA PRO A 82 -10.89 15.67 13.18
C PRO A 82 -11.74 14.55 13.78
N LEU A 83 -13.07 14.70 13.68
CA LEU A 83 -14.01 13.63 13.99
C LEU A 83 -13.97 12.58 12.86
N LEU A 84 -13.75 11.33 13.23
CA LEU A 84 -13.58 10.20 12.31
C LEU A 84 -14.85 9.33 12.19
N ASN A 85 -16.03 9.95 12.31
CA ASN A 85 -17.29 9.23 12.22
C ASN A 85 -17.42 8.48 10.88
N GLY A 86 -17.70 7.19 10.95
CA GLY A 86 -17.85 6.36 9.75
C GLY A 86 -16.56 6.03 9.02
N ALA A 87 -15.38 6.30 9.59
CA ALA A 87 -14.10 5.96 9.00
C ALA A 87 -13.65 4.52 9.31
N LEU A 88 -13.01 3.89 8.34
CA LEU A 88 -11.95 2.90 8.57
C LEU A 88 -10.63 3.67 8.60
N VAL A 89 -9.91 3.65 9.71
CA VAL A 89 -8.63 4.34 9.83
C VAL A 89 -7.49 3.41 9.42
N MET A 90 -6.80 3.75 8.33
CA MET A 90 -5.75 2.91 7.75
C MET A 90 -4.39 3.60 7.88
N GLY A 91 -3.38 2.86 8.31
CA GLY A 91 -1.98 3.30 8.31
C GLY A 91 -1.13 2.46 7.37
N ILE A 92 -0.38 3.10 6.48
CA ILE A 92 0.61 2.43 5.63
C ILE A 92 1.99 2.95 6.00
N SER A 93 2.86 2.05 6.44
CA SER A 93 4.24 2.39 6.79
C SER A 93 5.13 1.15 6.72
N GLN A 94 6.17 1.21 5.89
CA GLN A 94 7.13 0.11 5.75
C GLN A 94 7.72 -0.29 7.11
N SER A 95 8.26 0.64 7.87
CA SER A 95 8.85 0.35 9.19
C SER A 95 7.83 0.29 10.33
N GLY A 96 6.63 0.86 10.14
CA GLY A 96 5.64 1.02 11.20
C GLY A 96 6.08 1.88 12.38
N GLN A 97 7.19 2.64 12.26
CA GLN A 97 7.81 3.40 13.34
C GLN A 97 7.44 4.89 13.35
N SER A 98 6.76 5.40 12.31
CA SER A 98 6.42 6.82 12.16
C SER A 98 5.43 7.28 13.25
N PRO A 99 5.82 8.12 14.21
CA PRO A 99 4.96 8.47 15.36
C PRO A 99 3.67 9.20 14.92
N ASP A 100 3.74 9.98 13.87
CA ASP A 100 2.58 10.70 13.34
C ASP A 100 1.57 9.79 12.65
N ILE A 101 2.01 8.72 11.99
CA ILE A 101 1.09 7.70 11.45
C ILE A 101 0.46 6.89 12.58
N VAL A 102 1.26 6.48 13.56
CA VAL A 102 0.79 5.78 14.76
C VAL A 102 -0.27 6.62 15.48
N SER A 103 -0.02 7.94 15.67
CA SER A 103 -0.97 8.82 16.34
C SER A 103 -2.34 8.93 15.66
N VAL A 104 -2.39 8.76 14.33
CA VAL A 104 -3.67 8.73 13.59
C VAL A 104 -4.46 7.46 13.91
N LEU A 105 -3.80 6.30 13.98
CA LEU A 105 -4.45 5.05 14.35
C LEU A 105 -4.88 5.03 15.81
N GLU A 106 -4.04 5.54 16.73
CA GLU A 106 -4.39 5.69 18.14
C GLU A 106 -5.66 6.52 18.33
N GLU A 107 -5.74 7.63 17.61
CA GLU A 107 -6.92 8.49 17.65
C GLU A 107 -8.14 7.81 17.03
N GLY A 108 -7.98 7.10 15.90
CA GLY A 108 -9.05 6.29 15.33
C GLY A 108 -9.61 5.30 16.35
N LYS A 109 -8.73 4.59 17.03
CA LYS A 109 -9.10 3.63 18.09
C LYS A 109 -9.76 4.31 19.28
N ARG A 110 -9.26 5.48 19.72
CA ARG A 110 -9.85 6.29 20.78
C ARG A 110 -11.28 6.73 20.45
N GLN A 111 -11.55 7.00 19.16
CA GLN A 111 -12.89 7.33 18.66
C GLN A 111 -13.75 6.09 18.34
N GLY A 112 -13.31 4.87 18.68
CA GLY A 112 -14.04 3.63 18.45
C GLY A 112 -14.17 3.28 16.95
N ARG A 113 -13.19 3.67 16.13
CA ARG A 113 -13.16 3.35 14.68
C ARG A 113 -12.31 2.11 14.44
N PRO A 114 -12.70 1.24 13.50
CA PRO A 114 -11.87 0.13 13.10
C PRO A 114 -10.54 0.65 12.53
N THR A 115 -9.45 -0.01 12.89
CA THR A 115 -8.10 0.39 12.47
C THR A 115 -7.39 -0.73 11.73
N LEU A 116 -6.68 -0.39 10.64
CA LEU A 116 -5.91 -1.32 9.81
C LEU A 116 -4.51 -0.80 9.57
N ALA A 117 -3.49 -1.63 9.77
CA ALA A 117 -2.10 -1.35 9.41
C ALA A 117 -1.64 -2.22 8.22
N ILE A 118 -0.92 -1.61 7.28
CA ILE A 118 -0.13 -2.31 6.26
C ILE A 118 1.34 -1.98 6.56
N THR A 119 2.12 -2.98 6.94
CA THR A 119 3.51 -2.77 7.39
C THR A 119 4.39 -3.98 7.10
N ASN A 120 5.70 -3.79 7.13
CA ASN A 120 6.71 -4.85 6.98
C ASN A 120 7.28 -5.32 8.32
N ASP A 121 6.80 -4.75 9.45
CA ASP A 121 7.24 -5.10 10.80
C ASP A 121 6.04 -5.29 11.73
N LEU A 122 5.73 -6.56 12.02
CA LEU A 122 4.65 -6.94 12.94
C LEU A 122 4.94 -6.57 14.41
N ALA A 123 6.20 -6.30 14.76
CA ALA A 123 6.59 -5.86 16.10
C ALA A 123 6.51 -4.34 16.26
N SER A 124 6.24 -3.60 15.18
CA SER A 124 6.19 -2.14 15.16
C SER A 124 5.08 -1.55 16.03
N PRO A 125 5.23 -0.28 16.47
CA PRO A 125 4.17 0.45 17.15
C PRO A 125 2.87 0.52 16.33
N LEU A 126 2.97 0.71 15.00
CA LEU A 126 1.82 0.76 14.10
C LEU A 126 1.02 -0.56 14.13
N ALA A 127 1.73 -1.69 14.00
CA ALA A 127 1.10 -3.01 14.04
C ALA A 127 0.43 -3.30 15.39
N LYS A 128 1.07 -2.89 16.50
CA LYS A 128 0.50 -3.08 17.85
C LYS A 128 -0.72 -2.21 18.13
N THR A 129 -0.83 -1.07 17.46
CA THR A 129 -1.97 -0.15 17.63
C THR A 129 -3.18 -0.62 16.83
N ALA A 130 -3.00 -1.17 15.66
CA ALA A 130 -4.09 -1.54 14.76
C ALA A 130 -4.91 -2.75 15.25
N ASP A 131 -6.21 -2.78 14.91
CA ASP A 131 -7.07 -3.96 15.14
C ASP A 131 -6.79 -5.06 14.11
N PHE A 132 -6.43 -4.66 12.88
CA PHE A 132 -6.07 -5.56 11.78
C PHE A 132 -4.69 -5.19 11.23
N VAL A 133 -3.91 -6.19 10.87
CA VAL A 133 -2.56 -5.96 10.34
C VAL A 133 -2.33 -6.83 9.11
N ILE A 134 -1.85 -6.21 8.04
CA ILE A 134 -1.35 -6.91 6.85
C ILE A 134 0.16 -6.77 6.82
N ASP A 135 0.86 -7.91 6.90
CA ASP A 135 2.31 -8.01 6.73
C ASP A 135 2.63 -8.10 5.24
N ILE A 136 3.40 -7.14 4.73
CA ILE A 136 3.80 -7.13 3.32
C ILE A 136 4.94 -8.10 3.00
N GLN A 137 5.60 -8.70 3.98
CA GLN A 137 6.62 -9.74 3.86
C GLN A 137 7.75 -9.43 2.86
N ALA A 138 8.08 -8.15 2.69
CA ALA A 138 9.07 -7.71 1.72
C ALA A 138 10.52 -7.95 2.17
N GLY A 139 10.72 -8.40 3.41
CA GLY A 139 12.04 -8.56 4.00
C GLY A 139 12.74 -7.21 4.24
N GLN A 140 14.02 -7.26 4.53
CA GLN A 140 14.79 -6.04 4.76
C GLN A 140 15.08 -5.33 3.44
N GLU A 141 14.75 -4.03 3.37
CA GLU A 141 15.11 -3.13 2.28
C GLU A 141 16.19 -2.17 2.77
N THR A 142 17.33 -2.15 2.08
CA THR A 142 18.52 -1.38 2.48
C THR A 142 18.85 -0.25 1.52
N ALA A 143 18.30 -0.29 0.30
CA ALA A 143 18.44 0.80 -0.65
C ALA A 143 17.72 2.06 -0.17
N VAL A 144 18.25 3.23 -0.55
CA VAL A 144 17.64 4.52 -0.19
C VAL A 144 16.28 4.71 -0.87
N ALA A 145 16.20 4.35 -2.17
CA ALA A 145 14.94 4.35 -2.88
C ALA A 145 14.16 3.08 -2.56
N ALA A 146 12.92 3.22 -2.14
CA ALA A 146 12.03 2.09 -1.93
C ALA A 146 11.69 1.42 -3.27
N THR A 147 11.63 0.10 -3.28
CA THR A 147 11.32 -0.70 -4.47
C THR A 147 10.36 -1.82 -4.12
N LYS A 148 10.87 -2.90 -3.55
CA LYS A 148 10.11 -4.09 -3.19
C LYS A 148 9.07 -3.86 -2.11
N THR A 149 9.34 -2.97 -1.16
CA THR A 149 8.36 -2.62 -0.13
C THR A 149 7.20 -1.81 -0.70
N TYR A 150 7.46 -0.91 -1.64
CA TYR A 150 6.43 -0.15 -2.34
C TYR A 150 5.51 -1.08 -3.15
N THR A 151 6.07 -1.90 -4.03
CA THR A 151 5.26 -2.82 -4.84
C THR A 151 4.50 -3.84 -4.00
N ALA A 152 5.07 -4.28 -2.86
CA ALA A 152 4.37 -5.13 -1.90
C ALA A 152 3.20 -4.41 -1.20
N GLN A 153 3.33 -3.11 -0.89
CA GLN A 153 2.21 -2.29 -0.40
C GLN A 153 1.09 -2.20 -1.44
N LEU A 154 1.42 -1.91 -2.71
CA LEU A 154 0.43 -1.87 -3.79
C LEU A 154 -0.29 -3.22 -3.94
N MET A 155 0.45 -4.33 -3.88
CA MET A 155 -0.11 -5.68 -3.94
C MET A 155 -1.05 -5.96 -2.75
N ALA A 156 -0.64 -5.65 -1.53
CA ALA A 156 -1.48 -5.83 -0.33
C ALA A 156 -2.80 -5.05 -0.42
N ILE A 157 -2.73 -3.81 -0.91
CA ILE A 157 -3.90 -2.94 -1.17
C ILE A 157 -4.82 -3.58 -2.22
N ALA A 158 -4.27 -4.09 -3.32
CA ALA A 158 -5.03 -4.74 -4.38
C ALA A 158 -5.65 -6.07 -3.92
N MET A 159 -4.94 -6.84 -3.12
CA MET A 159 -5.46 -8.07 -2.51
C MET A 159 -6.64 -7.78 -1.58
N LEU A 160 -6.54 -6.75 -0.73
CA LEU A 160 -7.63 -6.37 0.18
C LEU A 160 -8.82 -5.81 -0.61
N SER A 161 -8.59 -4.98 -1.63
CA SER A 161 -9.64 -4.52 -2.57
C SER A 161 -10.39 -5.70 -3.21
N THR A 162 -9.64 -6.70 -3.68
CA THR A 162 -10.20 -7.92 -4.26
C THR A 162 -11.01 -8.73 -3.24
N ALA A 163 -10.52 -8.84 -2.01
CA ALA A 163 -11.21 -9.55 -0.94
C ALA A 163 -12.52 -8.86 -0.51
N LEU A 164 -12.55 -7.52 -0.55
CA LEU A 164 -13.75 -6.69 -0.28
C LEU A 164 -14.74 -6.66 -1.45
N GLN A 165 -14.39 -7.19 -2.64
CA GLN A 165 -15.29 -7.19 -3.79
C GLN A 165 -16.51 -8.08 -3.55
N THR A 166 -17.70 -7.49 -3.59
CA THR A 166 -18.98 -8.19 -3.33
C THR A 166 -19.44 -9.03 -4.53
N ASN A 167 -19.12 -8.62 -5.77
CA ASN A 167 -19.46 -9.38 -6.96
C ASN A 167 -18.50 -10.56 -7.16
N ALA A 168 -19.01 -11.79 -7.07
CA ALA A 168 -18.21 -13.01 -7.12
C ALA A 168 -17.43 -13.18 -8.45
N ASN A 169 -18.02 -12.80 -9.57
CA ASN A 169 -17.36 -12.94 -10.88
C ASN A 169 -16.20 -11.94 -11.00
N LYS A 170 -16.43 -10.69 -10.58
CA LYS A 170 -15.36 -9.68 -10.55
C LYS A 170 -14.24 -10.08 -9.60
N ARG A 171 -14.59 -10.55 -8.41
CA ARG A 171 -13.61 -11.03 -7.42
C ARG A 171 -12.75 -12.17 -7.97
N LYS A 172 -13.37 -13.15 -8.66
CA LYS A 172 -12.64 -14.24 -9.30
C LYS A 172 -11.66 -13.73 -10.36
N ALA A 173 -12.12 -12.86 -11.25
CA ALA A 173 -11.27 -12.29 -12.30
C ALA A 173 -10.10 -11.46 -11.71
N GLN A 174 -10.36 -10.66 -10.68
CA GLN A 174 -9.32 -9.90 -9.98
C GLN A 174 -8.30 -10.82 -9.29
N LEU A 175 -8.75 -11.91 -8.67
CA LEU A 175 -7.85 -12.88 -8.03
C LEU A 175 -6.92 -13.55 -9.06
N GLU A 176 -7.43 -13.93 -10.23
CA GLU A 176 -6.59 -14.48 -11.30
C GLU A 176 -5.59 -13.43 -11.83
N ALA A 177 -6.00 -12.18 -11.96
CA ALA A 177 -5.09 -11.09 -12.33
C ALA A 177 -3.97 -10.89 -11.30
N LEU A 178 -4.29 -10.90 -9.98
CA LEU A 178 -3.29 -10.79 -8.91
C LEU A 178 -2.24 -11.91 -8.98
N LYS A 179 -2.65 -13.13 -9.29
CA LYS A 179 -1.73 -14.28 -9.43
C LYS A 179 -0.80 -14.14 -10.63
N ALA A 180 -1.20 -13.41 -11.68
CA ALA A 180 -0.39 -13.19 -12.86
C ALA A 180 0.63 -12.04 -12.71
N ILE A 181 0.45 -11.14 -11.72
CA ILE A 181 1.33 -9.97 -11.54
C ILE A 181 2.81 -10.36 -11.38
N PRO A 182 3.19 -11.37 -10.58
CA PRO A 182 4.60 -11.77 -10.45
C PRO A 182 5.25 -12.12 -11.80
N GLU A 183 4.55 -12.88 -12.64
CA GLU A 183 5.03 -13.23 -13.98
C GLU A 183 5.18 -12.00 -14.89
N TRP A 184 4.21 -11.09 -14.88
CA TRP A 184 4.30 -9.85 -15.66
C TRP A 184 5.47 -8.96 -15.19
N MET A 185 5.76 -8.98 -13.90
CA MET A 185 6.92 -8.27 -13.36
C MET A 185 8.23 -8.92 -13.80
N GLU A 186 8.33 -10.26 -13.80
CA GLU A 186 9.49 -10.97 -14.34
C GLU A 186 9.73 -10.60 -15.82
N GLN A 187 8.67 -10.61 -16.64
CA GLN A 187 8.75 -10.19 -18.05
C GLN A 187 9.23 -8.73 -18.18
N THR A 188 8.80 -7.84 -17.29
CA THR A 188 9.25 -6.45 -17.28
C THR A 188 10.74 -6.34 -16.93
N LEU A 189 11.22 -7.13 -15.97
CA LEU A 189 12.63 -7.15 -15.58
C LEU A 189 13.56 -7.69 -16.67
N MET A 190 13.06 -8.45 -17.65
CA MET A 190 13.84 -8.84 -18.84
C MET A 190 14.25 -7.64 -19.72
N LEU A 191 13.65 -6.47 -19.50
CA LEU A 191 14.03 -5.23 -20.20
C LEU A 191 15.25 -4.54 -19.59
N ASP A 192 15.87 -5.08 -18.53
CA ASP A 192 16.94 -4.44 -17.76
C ASP A 192 18.09 -3.94 -18.65
N ASP A 193 18.65 -4.79 -19.50
CA ASP A 193 19.74 -4.41 -20.42
C ASP A 193 19.32 -3.32 -21.43
N GLN A 194 18.06 -3.32 -21.85
CA GLN A 194 17.54 -2.30 -22.74
C GLN A 194 17.40 -0.97 -22.00
N ILE A 195 16.87 -1.00 -20.79
CA ILE A 195 16.69 0.17 -19.93
C ILE A 195 18.06 0.78 -19.60
N GLU A 196 19.04 -0.03 -19.25
CA GLU A 196 20.40 0.43 -18.95
C GLU A 196 21.03 1.18 -20.15
N ARG A 197 20.89 0.64 -21.37
CA ARG A 197 21.34 1.31 -22.59
C ARG A 197 20.61 2.63 -22.85
N VAL A 198 19.30 2.67 -22.63
CA VAL A 198 18.49 3.89 -22.83
C VAL A 198 18.83 4.93 -21.78
N ALA A 199 19.04 4.52 -20.52
CA ALA A 199 19.35 5.40 -19.40
C ALA A 199 20.61 6.25 -19.65
N GLN A 200 21.60 5.73 -20.41
CA GLN A 200 22.80 6.49 -20.76
C GLN A 200 22.49 7.78 -21.54
N ARG A 201 21.38 7.83 -22.28
CA ARG A 201 20.95 9.03 -23.03
C ARG A 201 20.51 10.16 -22.10
N TYR A 202 20.07 9.82 -20.89
CA TYR A 202 19.59 10.76 -19.88
C TYR A 202 20.64 11.14 -18.84
N ARG A 203 21.88 10.66 -19.01
CA ARG A 203 22.98 10.84 -18.05
C ARG A 203 23.24 12.31 -17.68
N TYR A 204 23.00 13.23 -18.62
CA TYR A 204 23.23 14.66 -18.42
C TYR A 204 21.95 15.46 -18.26
N MET A 205 20.82 14.77 -18.15
CA MET A 205 19.52 15.42 -17.94
C MET A 205 19.48 16.07 -16.56
N GLN A 206 19.24 17.38 -16.54
CA GLN A 206 19.15 18.15 -15.30
C GLN A 206 17.71 18.23 -14.77
N GLN A 207 16.72 18.15 -15.65
CA GLN A 207 15.31 18.25 -15.31
C GLN A 207 14.47 17.33 -16.20
N CYS A 208 13.44 16.72 -15.61
CA CYS A 208 12.41 16.01 -16.36
C CYS A 208 11.05 16.25 -15.71
N VAL A 209 10.01 16.02 -16.49
CA VAL A 209 8.62 16.02 -16.01
C VAL A 209 8.04 14.64 -16.26
N VAL A 210 7.55 14.01 -15.20
CA VAL A 210 6.85 12.73 -15.28
C VAL A 210 5.35 13.01 -15.20
N LEU A 211 4.59 12.46 -16.16
CA LEU A 211 3.14 12.67 -16.23
C LEU A 211 2.42 11.34 -16.00
N GLY A 212 1.46 11.36 -15.11
CA GLY A 212 0.60 10.21 -14.81
C GLY A 212 -0.83 10.64 -14.51
N ARG A 213 -1.78 9.73 -14.74
CA ARG A 213 -3.19 9.93 -14.42
C ARG A 213 -3.83 8.59 -14.07
N GLY A 214 -4.88 8.59 -13.24
CA GLY A 214 -5.51 7.37 -12.74
C GLY A 214 -4.51 6.57 -11.88
N TYR A 215 -4.41 5.27 -12.07
CA TYR A 215 -3.48 4.42 -11.31
C TYR A 215 -2.01 4.84 -11.50
N ASN A 216 -1.64 5.33 -12.69
CA ASN A 216 -0.29 5.80 -12.98
C ASN A 216 0.04 7.14 -12.33
N TYR A 217 -0.94 7.85 -11.75
CA TYR A 217 -0.69 9.09 -11.02
C TYR A 217 0.20 8.83 -9.80
N ALA A 218 -0.12 7.80 -9.01
CA ALA A 218 0.71 7.37 -7.88
C ALA A 218 2.15 7.01 -8.33
N THR A 219 2.28 6.25 -9.43
CA THR A 219 3.58 5.87 -9.99
C THR A 219 4.39 7.06 -10.52
N ALA A 220 3.72 8.12 -10.97
CA ALA A 220 4.41 9.32 -11.46
C ALA A 220 5.01 10.15 -10.31
N PHE A 221 4.54 9.99 -9.09
CA PHE A 221 5.09 10.62 -7.88
C PHE A 221 6.24 9.81 -7.26
N GLU A 222 6.22 8.47 -7.41
CA GLU A 222 7.30 7.58 -6.98
C GLU A 222 8.52 7.66 -7.90
#